data_72e3973c16dd3a0df1b3f390ca65311d
#
_entry.id   72e3973c16dd3a0df1b3f390ca65311d
#
_cell.length_a   1.000
_cell.length_b   1.000
_cell.length_c   1.000
_cell.angle_alpha   90.00
_cell.angle_beta   90.00
_cell.angle_gamma   90.00
#
_symmetry.space_group_name_H-M   'P 1'
#
loop_
_entity.id
_entity.type
_entity.pdbx_description
1 polymer ?
#
loop_
_entity_poly.entity_id
_entity_poly.type
_entity_poly.pdbx_seq_one_letter_code
_entity_poly.pdbx_strand_id
1 'polypeptide(L)'
;MSRTINSTLLAALYENADPTGDLKDIEPYYAVTLEFDDGDVNMWTGIGSRTIGSSTFSGTGGLLQIEGLEESSDLGANGTTLTLSGVNDELLSYALTEDYQGRLCRIYWGVTSVSQVVEVFSGYMDRMTIQDAGDSSTITLTVESRLITLERPVVRRYTDKSHQSVIATEGYGSSNDTFFKWVTKLADKQIVWGRDKNDPEG
;
A
#
# COMPACT_ATOMS: atom_id res chain seq x y z
N MET A 1 9.33 10.01 5.69
CA MET A 1 10.41 9.44 4.82
C MET A 1 10.82 10.49 3.81
N SER A 2 12.11 10.67 3.54
CA SER A 2 12.53 11.58 2.47
C SER A 2 12.24 10.92 1.13
N ARG A 3 11.35 11.51 0.33
CA ARG A 3 11.09 11.05 -1.04
C ARG A 3 12.18 11.59 -1.96
N THR A 4 12.79 10.71 -2.74
CA THR A 4 13.76 11.13 -3.75
C THR A 4 12.99 11.60 -4.98
N ILE A 5 12.97 12.91 -5.21
CA ILE A 5 12.42 13.49 -6.44
C ILE A 5 13.44 13.25 -7.55
N ASN A 6 13.00 12.74 -8.69
CA ASN A 6 13.86 12.54 -9.85
C ASN A 6 14.39 13.88 -10.35
N SER A 7 15.67 13.92 -10.73
CA SER A 7 16.34 15.15 -11.20
C SER A 7 15.66 15.78 -12.44
N THR A 8 15.05 14.97 -13.31
CA THR A 8 14.31 15.46 -14.48
C THR A 8 13.03 16.18 -14.08
N LEU A 9 12.29 15.63 -13.12
CA LEU A 9 11.09 16.29 -12.60
C LEU A 9 11.46 17.58 -11.85
N LEU A 10 12.54 17.53 -11.07
CA LEU A 10 13.04 18.70 -10.36
C LEU A 10 13.47 19.81 -11.33
N ALA A 11 14.19 19.46 -12.40
CA ALA A 11 14.59 20.40 -13.44
C ALA A 11 13.38 21.04 -14.14
N ALA A 12 12.35 20.25 -14.48
CA ALA A 12 11.13 20.75 -15.09
C ALA A 12 10.39 21.75 -14.19
N LEU A 13 10.40 21.54 -12.88
CA LEU A 13 9.81 22.45 -11.90
C LEU A 13 10.63 23.77 -11.83
N TYR A 14 11.95 23.69 -11.84
CA TYR A 14 12.82 24.87 -11.79
C TYR A 14 12.85 25.67 -13.12
N GLU A 15 12.86 24.98 -14.28
CA GLU A 15 12.87 25.64 -15.59
C GLU A 15 11.59 26.45 -15.87
N ASN A 16 10.46 26.01 -15.31
CA ASN A 16 9.17 26.71 -15.44
C ASN A 16 8.88 27.67 -14.27
N ALA A 17 9.81 27.85 -13.33
CA ALA A 17 9.71 28.88 -12.31
C ALA A 17 10.12 30.23 -12.90
N ASP A 18 9.30 31.27 -12.71
CA ASP A 18 9.67 32.62 -13.06
C ASP A 18 10.70 33.21 -12.05
N PRO A 19 11.29 34.39 -12.33
CA PRO A 19 12.26 35.02 -11.41
C PRO A 19 11.70 35.32 -10.01
N THR A 20 10.39 35.31 -9.83
CA THR A 20 9.71 35.50 -8.53
C THR A 20 9.46 34.18 -7.83
N GLY A 21 9.78 33.03 -8.46
CA GLY A 21 9.55 31.68 -7.93
C GLY A 21 8.16 31.16 -8.20
N ASP A 22 7.32 31.88 -8.96
CA ASP A 22 6.02 31.38 -9.38
C ASP A 22 6.17 30.34 -10.49
N LEU A 23 5.46 29.23 -10.35
CA LEU A 23 5.43 28.15 -11.33
C LEU A 23 4.43 28.52 -12.44
N LYS A 24 4.95 28.97 -13.60
CA LYS A 24 4.14 29.27 -14.78
C LYS A 24 4.08 28.06 -15.70
N ASP A 25 2.89 27.86 -16.28
CA ASP A 25 2.64 26.82 -17.29
C ASP A 25 2.92 25.37 -16.81
N ILE A 26 2.87 25.14 -15.49
CA ILE A 26 2.94 23.81 -14.93
C ILE A 26 1.52 23.28 -14.76
N GLU A 27 1.22 22.20 -15.47
CA GLU A 27 -0.02 21.44 -15.31
C GLU A 27 0.26 20.20 -14.45
N PRO A 28 0.01 20.29 -13.13
CA PRO A 28 0.16 19.13 -12.26
C PRO A 28 -0.98 18.14 -12.48
N TYR A 29 -0.68 16.86 -12.30
CA TYR A 29 -1.68 15.82 -12.36
C TYR A 29 -1.43 14.77 -11.28
N TYR A 30 -2.48 14.03 -10.94
CA TYR A 30 -2.39 12.81 -10.16
C TYR A 30 -2.65 11.60 -11.05
N ALA A 31 -1.98 10.51 -10.73
CA ALA A 31 -2.22 9.22 -11.34
C ALA A 31 -2.38 8.17 -10.23
N VAL A 32 -3.22 7.19 -10.46
CA VAL A 32 -3.56 6.15 -9.49
C VAL A 32 -3.43 4.80 -10.16
N THR A 33 -2.78 3.86 -9.49
CA THR A 33 -2.77 2.45 -9.83
C THR A 33 -3.51 1.68 -8.75
N LEU A 34 -4.53 0.92 -9.13
CA LEU A 34 -5.24 -0.04 -8.31
C LEU A 34 -4.83 -1.42 -8.78
N GLU A 35 -4.18 -2.18 -7.89
CA GLU A 35 -3.70 -3.54 -8.21
C GLU A 35 -4.81 -4.55 -7.88
N PHE A 36 -5.31 -5.27 -8.90
CA PHE A 36 -6.25 -6.36 -8.76
C PHE A 36 -5.60 -7.68 -9.20
N ASP A 37 -6.22 -8.82 -8.92
CA ASP A 37 -5.68 -10.13 -9.27
C ASP A 37 -5.64 -10.34 -10.79
N ASP A 38 -6.64 -9.86 -11.50
CA ASP A 38 -6.77 -10.03 -12.96
C ASP A 38 -6.07 -8.92 -13.76
N GLY A 39 -5.51 -7.89 -13.10
CA GLY A 39 -4.75 -6.82 -13.72
C GLY A 39 -4.85 -5.48 -13.00
N ASP A 40 -3.98 -4.56 -13.38
CA ASP A 40 -3.93 -3.23 -12.77
C ASP A 40 -4.84 -2.24 -13.50
N VAL A 41 -5.63 -1.50 -12.74
CA VAL A 41 -6.39 -0.36 -13.26
C VAL A 41 -5.58 0.91 -13.04
N ASN A 42 -5.18 1.53 -14.15
CA ASN A 42 -4.34 2.73 -14.15
C ASN A 42 -5.13 3.93 -14.66
N MET A 43 -5.29 4.94 -13.82
CA MET A 43 -6.06 6.16 -14.13
C MET A 43 -5.26 7.41 -13.80
N TRP A 44 -5.54 8.50 -14.52
CA TRP A 44 -4.97 9.81 -14.22
C TRP A 44 -6.00 10.92 -14.39
N THR A 45 -5.77 12.09 -13.79
CA THR A 45 -6.71 13.19 -13.73
C THR A 45 -6.85 13.99 -15.06
N GLY A 46 -6.03 13.70 -16.05
CA GLY A 46 -6.09 14.36 -17.34
C GLY A 46 -6.99 13.66 -18.37
N ILE A 47 -6.83 14.03 -19.63
CA ILE A 47 -7.61 13.51 -20.75
C ILE A 47 -6.73 12.63 -21.64
N GLY A 48 -7.29 11.54 -22.16
CA GLY A 48 -6.59 10.62 -23.06
C GLY A 48 -5.64 9.66 -22.35
N SER A 49 -4.84 8.95 -23.10
CA SER A 49 -3.88 7.98 -22.56
C SER A 49 -2.53 8.61 -22.30
N ARG A 50 -1.91 8.30 -21.16
CA ARG A 50 -0.57 8.75 -20.80
C ARG A 50 0.29 7.57 -20.36
N THR A 51 1.49 7.47 -20.89
CA THR A 51 2.46 6.47 -20.44
C THR A 51 3.31 7.04 -19.29
N ILE A 52 3.33 6.34 -18.18
CA ILE A 52 4.13 6.65 -16.98
C ILE A 52 4.94 5.41 -16.65
N GLY A 53 6.26 5.51 -16.75
CA GLY A 53 7.13 4.33 -16.62
C GLY A 53 6.84 3.29 -17.70
N SER A 54 6.45 2.08 -17.30
CA SER A 54 6.07 0.99 -18.20
C SER A 54 4.55 0.83 -18.37
N SER A 55 3.73 1.59 -17.64
CA SER A 55 2.28 1.43 -17.60
C SER A 55 1.58 2.57 -18.34
N THR A 56 0.45 2.24 -18.97
CA THR A 56 -0.41 3.21 -19.64
C THR A 56 -1.59 3.56 -18.74
N PHE A 57 -1.79 4.85 -18.49
CA PHE A 57 -2.85 5.39 -17.67
C PHE A 57 -3.95 6.00 -18.54
N SER A 58 -5.19 5.68 -18.20
CA SER A 58 -6.37 6.22 -18.88
C SER A 58 -6.87 7.48 -18.18
N GLY A 59 -7.09 8.56 -18.94
CA GLY A 59 -7.61 9.84 -18.46
C GLY A 59 -9.03 10.14 -18.94
N THR A 60 -9.88 9.14 -19.08
CA THR A 60 -11.26 9.29 -19.56
C THR A 60 -12.27 9.70 -18.48
N GLY A 61 -11.83 10.42 -17.44
CA GLY A 61 -12.70 10.80 -16.33
C GLY A 61 -12.96 9.68 -15.31
N GLY A 62 -12.17 8.60 -15.35
CA GLY A 62 -12.28 7.52 -14.36
C GLY A 62 -11.91 7.97 -12.95
N LEU A 63 -10.91 8.82 -12.81
CA LEU A 63 -10.51 9.41 -11.53
C LEU A 63 -11.08 10.82 -11.41
N LEU A 64 -12.02 11.02 -10.48
CA LEU A 64 -12.73 12.29 -10.30
C LEU A 64 -12.09 13.14 -9.21
N GLN A 65 -11.75 12.55 -8.06
CA GLN A 65 -11.26 13.29 -6.90
C GLN A 65 -10.39 12.43 -6.00
N ILE A 66 -9.43 13.06 -5.33
CA ILE A 66 -8.60 12.48 -4.26
C ILE A 66 -8.74 13.37 -3.04
N GLU A 67 -9.15 12.83 -1.91
CA GLU A 67 -9.35 13.54 -0.65
C GLU A 67 -8.52 12.93 0.47
N GLY A 68 -8.08 13.79 1.43
CA GLY A 68 -7.38 13.33 2.62
C GLY A 68 -5.94 12.86 2.36
N LEU A 69 -5.28 13.38 1.32
CA LEU A 69 -3.88 13.09 1.07
C LEU A 69 -3.01 13.91 2.02
N GLU A 70 -2.81 13.38 3.22
CA GLU A 70 -2.06 14.05 4.29
C GLU A 70 -0.85 13.21 4.69
N GLU A 71 0.24 13.90 4.97
CA GLU A 71 1.45 13.31 5.55
C GLU A 71 1.73 13.99 6.89
N SER A 72 1.75 13.22 7.97
CA SER A 72 2.07 13.71 9.29
C SER A 72 3.41 13.13 9.77
N SER A 73 4.07 13.83 10.69
CA SER A 73 5.28 13.34 11.35
C SER A 73 4.99 12.22 12.35
N ASP A 74 3.75 12.05 12.71
CA ASP A 74 3.29 10.99 13.59
C ASP A 74 3.16 9.69 12.80
N LEU A 75 3.41 8.56 13.44
CA LEU A 75 3.27 7.22 12.84
C LEU A 75 1.80 6.78 12.70
N GLY A 76 0.85 7.71 12.69
CA GLY A 76 -0.56 7.42 12.48
C GLY A 76 -0.85 6.89 11.07
N ALA A 77 -1.71 5.91 10.96
CA ALA A 77 -2.18 5.39 9.68
C ALA A 77 -3.28 6.31 9.12
N ASN A 78 -2.87 7.37 8.42
CA ASN A 78 -3.83 8.24 7.72
C ASN A 78 -4.28 7.57 6.42
N GLY A 79 -5.59 7.53 6.20
CA GLY A 79 -6.19 7.03 4.97
C GLY A 79 -6.43 8.16 3.96
N THR A 80 -6.77 7.77 2.74
CA THR A 80 -7.22 8.68 1.67
C THR A 80 -8.49 8.12 1.03
N THR A 81 -9.27 8.99 0.44
CA THR A 81 -10.50 8.60 -0.26
C THR A 81 -10.38 8.99 -1.73
N LEU A 82 -10.63 8.04 -2.61
CA LEU A 82 -10.68 8.24 -4.05
C LEU A 82 -12.14 8.21 -4.49
N THR A 83 -12.54 9.20 -5.25
CA THR A 83 -13.83 9.21 -5.96
C THR A 83 -13.57 8.90 -7.42
N LEU A 84 -14.15 7.81 -7.89
CA LEU A 84 -13.98 7.27 -9.23
C LEU A 84 -15.31 7.31 -9.98
N SER A 85 -15.26 7.39 -11.30
CA SER A 85 -16.45 7.30 -12.13
C SER A 85 -16.94 5.85 -12.17
N GLY A 86 -18.20 5.63 -11.82
CA GLY A 86 -18.87 4.35 -11.94
C GLY A 86 -19.33 4.00 -13.36
N VAL A 87 -19.08 4.88 -14.34
CA VAL A 87 -19.40 4.63 -15.76
C VAL A 87 -18.32 3.78 -16.45
N ASN A 88 -17.18 3.57 -15.81
CA ASN A 88 -16.13 2.70 -16.35
C ASN A 88 -16.50 1.24 -16.06
N ASP A 89 -16.90 0.50 -17.10
CA ASP A 89 -17.34 -0.90 -17.02
C ASP A 89 -16.25 -1.81 -16.44
N GLU A 90 -14.99 -1.55 -16.75
CA GLU A 90 -13.85 -2.33 -16.25
C GLU A 90 -13.70 -2.19 -14.73
N LEU A 91 -13.68 -0.95 -14.24
CA LEU A 91 -13.59 -0.66 -12.80
C LEU A 91 -14.80 -1.19 -12.04
N LEU A 92 -16.00 -1.02 -12.62
CA LEU A 92 -17.23 -1.54 -12.01
C LEU A 92 -17.22 -3.07 -11.95
N SER A 93 -16.72 -3.74 -12.98
CA SER A 93 -16.56 -5.19 -13.00
C SER A 93 -15.65 -5.65 -11.87
N TYR A 94 -14.45 -5.06 -11.71
CA TYR A 94 -13.54 -5.40 -10.64
C TYR A 94 -14.12 -5.11 -9.25
N ALA A 95 -14.78 -3.98 -9.09
CA ALA A 95 -15.43 -3.63 -7.81
C ALA A 95 -16.51 -4.61 -7.36
N LEU A 96 -17.17 -5.30 -8.32
CA LEU A 96 -18.26 -6.24 -8.05
C LEU A 96 -17.81 -7.69 -7.97
N THR A 97 -16.73 -8.07 -8.66
CA THR A 97 -16.37 -9.48 -8.85
C THR A 97 -15.09 -9.89 -8.14
N GLU A 98 -14.18 -8.94 -7.87
CA GLU A 98 -12.90 -9.26 -7.26
C GLU A 98 -12.80 -8.92 -5.77
N ASP A 99 -11.93 -9.65 -5.09
CA ASP A 99 -11.54 -9.36 -3.72
C ASP A 99 -10.49 -8.24 -3.73
N TYR A 100 -10.96 -6.99 -3.73
CA TYR A 100 -10.11 -5.80 -3.74
C TYR A 100 -9.57 -5.43 -2.36
N GLN A 101 -10.21 -5.92 -1.29
CA GLN A 101 -9.84 -5.53 0.07
C GLN A 101 -8.43 -6.02 0.43
N GLY A 102 -7.59 -5.10 0.88
CA GLY A 102 -6.20 -5.38 1.18
C GLY A 102 -5.26 -5.37 -0.03
N ARG A 103 -5.77 -5.12 -1.25
CA ARG A 103 -4.94 -4.93 -2.44
C ARG A 103 -4.28 -3.56 -2.46
N LEU A 104 -3.18 -3.44 -3.18
CA LEU A 104 -2.38 -2.22 -3.18
C LEU A 104 -3.02 -1.13 -4.03
N CYS A 105 -3.01 0.09 -3.50
CA CYS A 105 -3.30 1.32 -4.21
C CYS A 105 -2.07 2.22 -4.13
N ARG A 106 -1.65 2.80 -5.26
CA ARG A 106 -0.56 3.77 -5.32
C ARG A 106 -1.04 5.04 -6.00
N ILE A 107 -0.67 6.16 -5.41
CA ILE A 107 -0.98 7.49 -5.93
C ILE A 107 0.31 8.20 -6.28
N TYR A 108 0.36 8.69 -7.50
CA TYR A 108 1.50 9.41 -8.05
C TYR A 108 1.12 10.86 -8.33
N TRP A 109 2.09 11.72 -8.17
CA TRP A 109 2.02 13.11 -8.60
C TRP A 109 3.07 13.39 -9.68
N GLY A 110 2.70 14.16 -10.67
CA GLY A 110 3.59 14.54 -11.76
C GLY A 110 3.15 15.82 -12.43
N VAL A 111 3.91 16.24 -13.43
CA VAL A 111 3.60 17.40 -14.31
C VAL A 111 3.53 16.93 -15.75
N THR A 112 2.69 17.58 -16.55
CA THR A 112 2.43 17.13 -17.93
C THR A 112 3.65 17.25 -18.84
N SER A 113 4.59 18.15 -18.54
CA SER A 113 5.81 18.36 -19.31
C SER A 113 6.81 17.21 -19.29
N VAL A 114 6.75 16.35 -18.28
CA VAL A 114 7.65 15.19 -18.14
C VAL A 114 6.89 13.91 -17.84
N SER A 115 7.52 12.76 -18.13
CA SER A 115 6.93 11.42 -17.85
C SER A 115 7.24 10.88 -16.47
N GLN A 116 8.16 11.53 -15.75
CA GLN A 116 8.53 11.12 -14.40
C GLN A 116 7.50 11.59 -13.38
N VAL A 117 7.24 10.73 -12.42
CA VAL A 117 6.29 10.98 -11.32
C VAL A 117 6.93 10.67 -9.98
N VAL A 118 6.31 11.19 -8.93
CA VAL A 118 6.64 10.86 -7.54
C VAL A 118 5.47 10.11 -6.92
N GLU A 119 5.74 8.97 -6.29
CA GLU A 119 4.75 8.28 -5.46
C GLU A 119 4.49 9.12 -4.20
N VAL A 120 3.29 9.67 -4.09
CA VAL A 120 2.88 10.52 -2.96
C VAL A 120 2.15 9.75 -1.89
N PHE A 121 1.54 8.62 -2.24
CA PHE A 121 0.85 7.77 -1.29
C PHE A 121 0.87 6.31 -1.76
N SER A 122 0.95 5.39 -0.79
CA SER A 122 0.81 3.95 -1.01
C SER A 122 0.05 3.34 0.14
N GLY A 123 -1.00 2.60 -0.16
CA GLY A 123 -1.90 2.05 0.83
C GLY A 123 -2.63 0.80 0.36
N TYR A 124 -3.52 0.31 1.20
CA TYR A 124 -4.35 -0.85 0.89
C TYR A 124 -5.80 -0.41 0.69
N MET A 125 -6.44 -0.92 -0.36
CA MET A 125 -7.87 -0.73 -0.59
C MET A 125 -8.64 -1.37 0.56
N ASP A 126 -9.53 -0.59 1.20
CA ASP A 126 -10.33 -1.08 2.32
C ASP A 126 -11.79 -1.30 1.89
N ARG A 127 -12.47 -0.24 1.50
CA ARG A 127 -13.89 -0.31 1.18
C ARG A 127 -14.22 0.45 -0.09
N MET A 128 -14.96 -0.21 -0.98
CA MET A 128 -15.62 0.41 -2.13
C MET A 128 -17.11 0.60 -1.86
N THR A 129 -17.63 1.76 -2.16
CA THR A 129 -19.07 2.05 -2.10
C THR A 129 -19.50 2.55 -3.46
N ILE A 130 -20.45 1.87 -4.08
CA ILE A 130 -21.02 2.23 -5.38
C ILE A 130 -22.30 3.00 -5.11
N GLN A 131 -22.40 4.20 -5.69
CA GLN A 131 -23.59 5.04 -5.65
C GLN A 131 -24.07 5.29 -7.07
N ASP A 132 -25.26 4.82 -7.39
CA ASP A 132 -25.93 5.04 -8.65
C ASP A 132 -27.12 5.96 -8.42
N ALA A 133 -27.08 7.14 -9.03
CA ALA A 133 -28.16 8.15 -8.97
C ALA A 133 -29.00 8.20 -10.26
N GLY A 134 -28.78 7.28 -11.19
CA GLY A 134 -29.49 7.24 -12.48
C GLY A 134 -28.84 8.13 -13.55
N ASP A 135 -28.50 9.36 -13.23
CA ASP A 135 -27.83 10.30 -14.14
C ASP A 135 -26.29 10.23 -14.03
N SER A 136 -25.81 9.75 -12.87
CA SER A 136 -24.40 9.62 -12.56
C SER A 136 -24.16 8.43 -11.66
N SER A 137 -23.09 7.71 -11.92
CA SER A 137 -22.61 6.62 -11.05
C SER A 137 -21.22 6.98 -10.55
N THR A 138 -21.02 6.81 -9.25
CA THR A 138 -19.73 7.06 -8.59
C THR A 138 -19.32 5.90 -7.73
N ILE A 139 -18.04 5.62 -7.70
CA ILE A 139 -17.41 4.63 -6.82
C ILE A 139 -16.50 5.40 -5.86
N THR A 140 -16.80 5.29 -4.58
CA THR A 140 -15.96 5.84 -3.52
C THR A 140 -15.10 4.74 -2.95
N LEU A 141 -13.78 4.85 -3.09
CA LEU A 141 -12.80 3.90 -2.58
C LEU A 141 -12.04 4.52 -1.41
N THR A 142 -12.15 3.91 -0.23
CA THR A 142 -11.33 4.25 0.92
C THR A 142 -10.05 3.42 0.88
N VAL A 143 -8.91 4.10 1.02
CA VAL A 143 -7.58 3.48 1.02
C VAL A 143 -6.89 3.78 2.35
N GLU A 144 -6.47 2.76 3.05
CA GLU A 144 -5.72 2.86 4.30
C GLU A 144 -4.21 2.92 4.02
N SER A 145 -3.48 3.76 4.75
CA SER A 145 -2.03 3.81 4.66
C SER A 145 -1.40 2.45 4.97
N ARG A 146 -0.27 2.14 4.33
CA ARG A 146 0.53 0.93 4.66
C ARG A 146 0.95 0.86 6.12
N LEU A 147 0.94 1.99 6.84
CA LEU A 147 1.24 2.02 8.28
C LEU A 147 0.22 1.26 9.13
N ILE A 148 -1.00 1.00 8.61
CA ILE A 148 -2.01 0.18 9.28
C ILE A 148 -1.48 -1.21 9.64
N THR A 149 -0.50 -1.73 8.89
CA THR A 149 0.13 -3.02 9.20
C THR A 149 0.88 -3.00 10.52
N LEU A 150 1.34 -1.83 11.00
CA LEU A 150 1.99 -1.69 12.29
C LEU A 150 0.99 -1.78 13.46
N GLU A 151 -0.26 -1.42 13.21
CA GLU A 151 -1.34 -1.50 14.21
C GLU A 151 -1.99 -2.88 14.26
N ARG A 152 -1.82 -3.70 13.21
CA ARG A 152 -2.37 -5.05 13.16
C ARG A 152 -1.52 -6.01 14.02
N PRO A 153 -2.13 -6.69 14.99
CA PRO A 153 -1.39 -7.68 15.78
C PRO A 153 -0.92 -8.83 14.90
N VAL A 154 0.36 -9.12 14.94
CA VAL A 154 0.91 -10.28 14.25
C VAL A 154 0.54 -11.54 15.05
N VAL A 155 -0.18 -12.48 14.43
CA VAL A 155 -0.57 -13.75 15.06
C VAL A 155 0.65 -14.69 15.08
N ARG A 156 1.62 -14.35 15.91
CA ARG A 156 2.77 -15.24 16.19
C ARG A 156 2.68 -15.77 17.61
N ARG A 157 2.82 -17.07 17.76
CA ARG A 157 2.85 -17.74 19.05
C ARG A 157 4.23 -18.29 19.31
N TYR A 158 4.67 -18.24 20.56
CA TYR A 158 5.94 -18.86 21.00
C TYR A 158 5.76 -20.38 21.12
N THR A 159 5.44 -21.03 20.00
CA THR A 159 5.27 -22.48 19.88
C THR A 159 6.09 -23.01 18.71
N ASP A 160 6.52 -24.24 18.80
CA ASP A 160 7.29 -24.92 17.74
C ASP A 160 6.55 -24.89 16.40
N LYS A 161 5.24 -25.19 16.39
CA LYS A 161 4.42 -25.16 15.17
C LYS A 161 4.38 -23.78 14.51
N SER A 162 4.18 -22.72 15.30
CA SER A 162 4.15 -21.36 14.77
C SER A 162 5.53 -20.97 14.25
N HIS A 163 6.59 -21.36 14.92
CA HIS A 163 7.97 -21.09 14.50
C HIS A 163 8.31 -21.79 13.19
N GLN A 164 8.02 -23.08 13.07
CA GLN A 164 8.26 -23.85 11.84
C GLN A 164 7.43 -23.31 10.66
N SER A 165 6.19 -22.88 10.89
CA SER A 165 5.37 -22.27 9.86
C SER A 165 6.00 -20.97 9.33
N VAL A 166 6.54 -20.13 10.21
CA VAL A 166 7.22 -18.87 9.81
C VAL A 166 8.49 -19.17 9.01
N ILE A 167 9.29 -20.15 9.43
CA ILE A 167 10.49 -20.57 8.69
C ILE A 167 10.11 -21.02 7.27
N ALA A 168 9.05 -21.82 7.16
CA ALA A 168 8.58 -22.34 5.87
C ALA A 168 8.05 -21.24 4.95
N THR A 169 7.39 -20.21 5.50
CA THR A 169 6.73 -19.16 4.71
C THR A 169 7.69 -18.01 4.38
N GLU A 170 8.51 -17.59 5.34
CA GLU A 170 9.36 -16.40 5.18
C GLU A 170 10.81 -16.75 4.83
N GLY A 171 11.18 -18.02 4.86
CA GLY A 171 12.54 -18.48 4.52
C GLY A 171 13.63 -18.09 5.54
N TYR A 172 13.25 -17.62 6.72
CA TYR A 172 14.18 -17.25 7.78
C TYR A 172 14.49 -18.45 8.68
N GLY A 173 15.75 -18.76 8.82
CA GLY A 173 16.22 -19.83 9.71
C GLY A 173 16.39 -21.18 9.01
N SER A 174 16.67 -22.21 9.79
CA SER A 174 16.82 -23.58 9.34
C SER A 174 15.56 -24.39 9.62
N SER A 175 15.15 -25.26 8.71
CA SER A 175 14.07 -26.23 8.92
C SER A 175 14.27 -27.14 10.13
N ASN A 176 15.50 -27.19 10.66
CA ASN A 176 15.86 -27.94 11.86
C ASN A 176 16.01 -27.05 13.11
N ASP A 177 15.55 -25.81 13.06
CA ASP A 177 15.59 -24.93 14.22
C ASP A 177 14.64 -25.44 15.31
N THR A 178 15.22 -25.79 16.46
CA THR A 178 14.51 -26.37 17.59
C THR A 178 14.29 -25.39 18.73
N PHE A 179 14.44 -24.09 18.51
CA PHE A 179 14.39 -23.07 19.54
C PHE A 179 13.13 -23.15 20.41
N PHE A 180 11.96 -23.33 19.82
CA PHE A 180 10.68 -23.43 20.53
C PHE A 180 10.21 -24.86 20.81
N LYS A 181 11.01 -25.88 20.49
CA LYS A 181 10.63 -27.30 20.65
C LYS A 181 10.22 -27.68 22.08
N TRP A 182 10.82 -27.06 23.07
CA TRP A 182 10.64 -27.39 24.47
C TRP A 182 9.65 -26.48 25.22
N VAL A 183 9.13 -25.42 24.59
CA VAL A 183 8.24 -24.43 25.23
C VAL A 183 6.99 -25.11 25.82
N THR A 184 6.39 -26.06 25.12
CA THR A 184 5.20 -26.79 25.61
C THR A 184 5.48 -27.68 26.81
N LYS A 185 6.74 -28.07 27.02
CA LYS A 185 7.16 -28.92 28.14
C LYS A 185 7.61 -28.13 29.35
N LEU A 186 7.80 -26.81 29.22
CA LEU A 186 8.26 -25.97 30.34
C LEU A 186 7.22 -25.86 31.45
N ALA A 187 5.92 -25.90 31.12
CA ALA A 187 4.86 -25.81 32.12
C ALA A 187 4.81 -27.04 33.05
N ASP A 188 5.19 -28.20 32.54
CA ASP A 188 5.06 -29.48 33.26
C ASP A 188 6.38 -29.94 33.83
N LYS A 189 7.48 -29.26 33.54
CA LYS A 189 8.80 -29.67 33.97
C LYS A 189 9.22 -28.97 35.25
N GLN A 190 9.47 -29.75 36.30
CA GLN A 190 10.12 -29.25 37.52
C GLN A 190 11.56 -28.82 37.21
N ILE A 191 11.82 -27.49 37.31
CA ILE A 191 13.16 -26.94 37.17
C ILE A 191 13.73 -26.75 38.59
N VAL A 192 14.70 -27.58 38.93
CA VAL A 192 15.41 -27.46 40.22
C VAL A 192 16.64 -26.60 40.02
N TRP A 193 16.64 -25.41 40.62
CA TRP A 193 17.77 -24.49 40.60
C TRP A 193 18.86 -24.91 41.56
N GLY A 194 20.12 -24.90 41.14
CA GLY A 194 21.27 -25.23 41.98
C GLY A 194 21.51 -26.70 42.21
N ARG A 195 20.95 -27.57 41.38
CA ARG A 195 21.18 -29.02 41.48
C ARG A 195 22.56 -29.37 40.92
N ASP A 196 23.30 -30.15 41.70
CA ASP A 196 24.58 -30.71 41.26
C ASP A 196 24.33 -31.77 40.18
N LYS A 197 25.15 -31.73 39.12
CA LYS A 197 25.07 -32.64 37.97
C LYS A 197 25.28 -34.13 38.39
N ASN A 198 25.81 -34.36 39.58
CA ASN A 198 26.11 -35.68 40.12
C ASN A 198 25.09 -36.18 41.17
N ASP A 199 23.95 -35.51 41.34
CA ASP A 199 22.91 -35.95 42.26
C ASP A 199 22.15 -37.15 41.65
N PRO A 200 22.24 -38.35 42.23
CA PRO A 200 21.70 -39.59 41.66
C PRO A 200 20.17 -39.74 41.76
N GLU A 201 19.47 -38.80 42.43
CA GLU A 201 18.01 -38.82 42.58
C GLU A 201 17.31 -37.83 41.61
N GLY A 202 17.36 -38.09 40.30
CA GLY A 202 16.72 -37.30 39.27
C GLY A 202 15.77 -38.08 38.39
#